data_96ad514995da5fd6eb363f02f329eff3
#
_entry.id   96ad514995da5fd6eb363f02f329eff3
#
_cell.length_a   1.000
_cell.length_b   1.000
_cell.length_c   1.000
_cell.angle_alpha   90.00
_cell.angle_beta   90.00
_cell.angle_gamma   90.00
#
_symmetry.space_group_name_H-M   'P 1'
#
loop_
_entity.id
_entity.type
_entity.pdbx_description
1 polymer ?
#
loop_
_entity_poly.entity_id
_entity_poly.type
_entity_poly.pdbx_seq_one_letter_code
_entity_poly.pdbx_strand_id
1 'polypeptide(L)'
;VDEFLWSKHNIVTRATPEQMDRIRAEEKPILIRSTMHYPFEQARLILQDVPDQFFSFRLNFFRYGATIVRKDDGNIILKGAGTGDVPEILIWLDWVADGVILIATLALALWWRTMSLAERGIILTLIAGLLVNAAVCAIFSGVAARYQARIIWLIPFTALAIACARGHFGAAVSTLKERQG
;
A
#
# COMPACT_ATOMS: atom_id res chain seq x y z
N VAL A 1 21.66 8.44 0.80
CA VAL A 1 21.09 7.13 1.20
C VAL A 1 20.97 6.22 -0.02
N ASP A 2 20.45 6.70 -1.15
CA ASP A 2 20.26 5.88 -2.36
C ASP A 2 21.59 5.37 -2.94
N GLU A 3 22.64 6.18 -2.93
CA GLU A 3 23.96 5.77 -3.39
C GLU A 3 24.59 4.71 -2.48
N PHE A 4 24.32 4.79 -1.17
CA PHE A 4 24.82 3.82 -0.20
C PHE A 4 24.11 2.47 -0.28
N LEU A 5 22.77 2.47 -0.47
CA LEU A 5 21.97 1.23 -0.48
C LEU A 5 21.85 0.59 -1.87
N TRP A 6 21.77 1.42 -2.94
CA TRP A 6 21.35 0.95 -4.26
C TRP A 6 22.39 1.15 -5.35
N SER A 7 23.57 1.72 -5.04
CA SER A 7 24.63 1.84 -6.04
C SER A 7 25.28 0.47 -6.34
N LYS A 8 25.81 0.31 -7.54
CA LYS A 8 26.58 -0.89 -7.94
C LYS A 8 27.83 -1.11 -7.10
N HIS A 9 28.25 -0.09 -6.36
CA HIS A 9 29.46 -0.06 -5.54
C HIS A 9 29.17 -0.04 -4.05
N ASN A 10 27.91 -0.30 -3.65
CA ASN A 10 27.55 -0.28 -2.24
C ASN A 10 28.24 -1.42 -1.46
N ILE A 11 28.40 -1.20 -0.17
CA ILE A 11 29.05 -2.17 0.73
C ILE A 11 28.28 -3.49 0.74
N VAL A 12 26.95 -3.44 0.68
CA VAL A 12 26.07 -4.61 0.75
C VAL A 12 26.25 -5.53 -0.46
N THR A 13 26.41 -4.98 -1.68
CA THR A 13 26.61 -5.80 -2.90
C THR A 13 28.01 -6.40 -3.04
N ARG A 14 28.98 -5.86 -2.29
CA ARG A 14 30.38 -6.31 -2.32
C ARG A 14 30.79 -7.09 -1.07
N ALA A 15 29.96 -7.11 -0.05
CA ALA A 15 30.25 -7.77 1.20
C ALA A 15 30.40 -9.29 1.01
N THR A 16 31.46 -9.85 1.61
CA THR A 16 31.57 -11.29 1.76
C THR A 16 30.46 -11.80 2.70
N PRO A 17 30.14 -13.12 2.68
CA PRO A 17 29.17 -13.69 3.60
C PRO A 17 29.45 -13.33 5.07
N GLU A 18 30.71 -13.38 5.48
CA GLU A 18 31.13 -13.04 6.85
C GLU A 18 30.94 -11.56 7.18
N GLN A 19 31.20 -10.65 6.21
CA GLN A 19 30.92 -9.23 6.38
C GLN A 19 29.42 -8.96 6.44
N MET A 20 28.62 -9.68 5.64
CA MET A 20 27.17 -9.57 5.69
C MET A 20 26.59 -10.01 7.03
N ASP A 21 27.12 -11.08 7.62
CA ASP A 21 26.70 -11.55 8.94
C ASP A 21 27.03 -10.54 10.04
N ARG A 22 28.18 -9.86 9.96
CA ARG A 22 28.53 -8.74 10.85
C ARG A 22 27.57 -7.55 10.68
N ILE A 23 27.28 -7.15 9.44
CA ILE A 23 26.32 -6.07 9.17
C ILE A 23 24.96 -6.39 9.77
N ARG A 24 24.46 -7.61 9.57
CA ARG A 24 23.18 -8.05 10.17
C ARG A 24 23.20 -8.08 11.69
N ALA A 25 24.33 -8.49 12.29
CA ALA A 25 24.47 -8.50 13.74
C ALA A 25 24.46 -7.09 14.34
N GLU A 26 24.95 -6.09 13.60
CA GLU A 26 24.98 -4.68 14.03
C GLU A 26 23.66 -3.94 13.76
N GLU A 27 22.84 -4.40 12.80
CA GLU A 27 21.60 -3.73 12.37
C GLU A 27 20.62 -3.53 13.54
N LYS A 28 20.34 -4.58 14.31
CA LYS A 28 19.39 -4.53 15.43
C LYS A 28 19.86 -3.62 16.58
N PRO A 29 21.12 -3.69 17.04
CA PRO A 29 21.64 -2.75 18.04
C PRO A 29 21.61 -1.28 17.57
N ILE A 30 21.94 -1.02 16.30
CA ILE A 30 21.91 0.32 15.73
C ILE A 30 20.47 0.85 15.73
N LEU A 31 19.51 0.07 15.26
CA LEU A 31 18.10 0.43 15.24
C LEU A 31 17.58 0.79 16.64
N ILE A 32 17.85 -0.08 17.63
CA ILE A 32 17.43 0.16 19.03
C ILE A 32 18.07 1.42 19.58
N ARG A 33 19.38 1.59 19.42
CA ARG A 33 20.09 2.77 19.91
C ARG A 33 19.62 4.06 19.26
N SER A 34 19.41 4.04 17.94
CA SER A 34 18.88 5.20 17.19
C SER A 34 17.50 5.59 17.70
N THR A 35 16.59 4.62 17.88
CA THR A 35 15.24 4.87 18.39
C THR A 35 15.25 5.41 19.81
N MET A 36 16.14 4.89 20.68
CA MET A 36 16.26 5.36 22.06
C MET A 36 16.92 6.74 22.17
N HIS A 37 17.81 7.06 21.25
CA HIS A 37 18.56 8.34 21.30
C HIS A 37 17.76 9.50 20.68
N TYR A 38 16.91 9.19 19.68
CA TYR A 38 16.12 10.18 18.93
C TYR A 38 14.63 9.82 18.88
N PRO A 39 13.95 9.60 20.02
CA PRO A 39 12.56 9.13 20.03
C PRO A 39 11.58 10.15 19.43
N PHE A 40 11.82 11.44 19.65
CA PHE A 40 10.94 12.50 19.13
C PHE A 40 11.09 12.68 17.62
N GLU A 41 12.31 12.61 17.09
CA GLU A 41 12.60 12.67 15.67
C GLU A 41 12.01 11.46 14.95
N GLN A 42 12.16 10.27 15.51
CA GLN A 42 11.54 9.04 14.99
C GLN A 42 10.01 9.16 14.96
N ALA A 43 9.41 9.60 16.08
CA ALA A 43 7.97 9.79 16.15
C ALA A 43 7.48 10.84 15.13
N ARG A 44 8.22 11.93 14.95
CA ARG A 44 7.91 12.97 13.97
C ARG A 44 7.95 12.43 12.55
N LEU A 45 8.99 11.68 12.19
CA LEU A 45 9.11 11.07 10.86
C LEU A 45 7.94 10.10 10.62
N ILE A 46 7.62 9.23 11.57
CA ILE A 46 6.48 8.31 11.47
C ILE A 46 5.18 9.08 11.24
N LEU A 47 4.94 10.16 12.00
CA LEU A 47 3.74 10.97 11.85
C LEU A 47 3.66 11.69 10.50
N GLN A 48 4.79 11.98 9.86
CA GLN A 48 4.85 12.53 8.51
C GLN A 48 4.65 11.43 7.45
N ASP A 49 5.30 10.29 7.62
CA ASP A 49 5.31 9.20 6.63
C ASP A 49 3.98 8.41 6.58
N VAL A 50 3.24 8.32 7.71
CA VAL A 50 1.97 7.58 7.73
C VAL A 50 0.91 8.18 6.82
N PRO A 51 0.61 9.49 6.84
CA PRO A 51 -0.28 10.11 5.86
C PRO A 51 0.20 9.94 4.42
N ASP A 52 1.49 10.15 4.17
CA ASP A 52 2.07 10.01 2.83
C ASP A 52 1.93 8.57 2.33
N GLN A 53 2.17 7.58 3.19
CA GLN A 53 1.96 6.17 2.86
C GLN A 53 0.47 5.84 2.64
N PHE A 54 -0.44 6.41 3.45
CA PHE A 54 -1.87 6.17 3.33
C PHE A 54 -2.44 6.62 1.98
N PHE A 55 -1.99 7.77 1.47
CA PHE A 55 -2.41 8.31 0.18
C PHE A 55 -1.54 7.87 -1.00
N SER A 56 -0.50 7.09 -0.76
CA SER A 56 0.39 6.59 -1.81
C SER A 56 -0.06 5.21 -2.28
N PHE A 57 -0.87 5.14 -3.34
CA PHE A 57 -1.42 3.86 -3.86
C PHE A 57 -1.40 3.73 -5.38
N ARG A 58 -0.40 4.31 -6.06
CA ARG A 58 -0.30 4.26 -7.52
C ARG A 58 0.17 2.89 -8.02
N LEU A 59 -0.42 2.43 -9.12
CA LEU A 59 -0.06 1.18 -9.81
C LEU A 59 1.18 1.36 -10.71
N ASN A 60 1.45 2.57 -11.18
CA ASN A 60 2.58 2.90 -12.04
C ASN A 60 3.95 2.80 -11.34
N PHE A 61 3.98 2.33 -10.10
CA PHE A 61 5.20 2.06 -9.36
C PHE A 61 6.07 0.97 -10.01
N PHE A 62 5.48 0.08 -10.79
CA PHE A 62 6.24 -0.94 -11.51
C PHE A 62 7.06 -0.30 -12.60
N ARG A 63 8.39 -0.23 -12.40
CA ARG A 63 9.33 0.21 -13.43
C ARG A 63 9.38 -0.87 -14.50
N TYR A 64 8.69 -0.65 -15.60
CA TYR A 64 8.73 -1.53 -16.76
C TYR A 64 10.06 -1.38 -17.50
N GLY A 65 10.60 -2.49 -17.98
CA GLY A 65 11.86 -2.51 -18.72
C GLY A 65 13.11 -2.86 -17.92
N ALA A 66 12.99 -3.17 -16.64
CA ALA A 66 14.10 -3.77 -15.90
C ALA A 66 14.34 -5.20 -16.38
N THR A 67 15.32 -5.41 -17.25
CA THR A 67 15.75 -6.74 -17.64
C THR A 67 16.80 -7.21 -16.64
N ILE A 68 16.52 -8.30 -15.94
CA ILE A 68 17.50 -8.99 -15.11
C ILE A 68 18.45 -9.71 -16.06
N VAL A 69 19.67 -9.19 -16.21
CA VAL A 69 20.71 -9.86 -16.96
C VAL A 69 21.63 -10.55 -15.97
N ARG A 70 21.61 -11.88 -15.97
CA ARG A 70 22.61 -12.67 -15.24
C ARG A 70 23.87 -12.71 -16.09
N LYS A 71 24.97 -12.22 -15.56
CA LYS A 71 26.28 -12.42 -16.18
C LYS A 71 26.82 -13.82 -15.86
N ASP A 72 27.72 -14.31 -16.71
CA ASP A 72 28.40 -15.62 -16.57
C ASP A 72 29.22 -15.74 -15.28
N ASP A 73 29.56 -14.62 -14.65
CA ASP A 73 30.24 -14.53 -13.35
C ASP A 73 29.30 -14.63 -12.14
N GLY A 74 28.01 -14.91 -12.37
CA GLY A 74 26.99 -15.01 -11.32
C GLY A 74 26.42 -13.69 -10.81
N ASN A 75 26.97 -12.55 -11.27
CA ASN A 75 26.47 -11.23 -10.87
C ASN A 75 25.15 -10.91 -11.57
N ILE A 76 24.16 -10.46 -10.79
CA ILE A 76 22.88 -9.99 -11.31
C ILE A 76 23.01 -8.49 -11.64
N ILE A 77 22.87 -8.15 -12.91
CA ILE A 77 22.80 -6.75 -13.35
C ILE A 77 21.37 -6.45 -13.75
N LEU A 78 20.78 -5.47 -13.08
CA LEU A 78 19.52 -4.87 -13.53
C LEU A 78 19.83 -3.87 -14.66
N LYS A 79 19.71 -4.33 -15.90
CA LYS A 79 19.84 -3.45 -17.06
C LYS A 79 18.53 -2.73 -17.29
N GLY A 80 18.55 -1.41 -17.38
CA GLY A 80 17.37 -0.59 -17.68
C GLY A 80 16.43 -0.36 -16.49
N ALA A 81 16.85 -0.66 -15.27
CA ALA A 81 16.06 -0.31 -14.09
C ALA A 81 15.88 1.21 -14.02
N GLY A 82 14.74 1.72 -14.44
CA GLY A 82 14.33 3.10 -14.22
C GLY A 82 14.29 4.03 -15.43
N THR A 83 14.54 3.56 -16.64
CA THR A 83 14.47 4.37 -17.87
C THR A 83 13.41 3.90 -18.88
N GLY A 84 12.68 2.83 -18.58
CA GLY A 84 11.54 2.44 -19.42
C GLY A 84 10.38 3.38 -19.20
N ASP A 85 9.87 3.96 -20.28
CA ASP A 85 8.61 4.71 -20.23
C ASP A 85 7.52 3.79 -19.69
N VAL A 86 6.78 4.30 -18.71
CA VAL A 86 5.59 3.59 -18.20
C VAL A 86 4.60 3.48 -19.35
N PRO A 87 4.15 2.27 -19.73
CA PRO A 87 3.16 2.15 -20.79
C PRO A 87 1.94 3.04 -20.50
N GLU A 88 1.50 3.79 -21.50
CA GLU A 88 0.36 4.73 -21.34
C GLU A 88 -0.88 4.05 -20.75
N ILE A 89 -1.10 2.79 -21.08
CA ILE A 89 -2.21 1.99 -20.52
C ILE A 89 -2.18 1.95 -18.98
N LEU A 90 -1.01 1.94 -18.36
CA LEU A 90 -0.91 1.90 -16.89
C LEU A 90 -1.21 3.26 -16.28
N ILE A 91 -0.88 4.34 -16.98
CA ILE A 91 -1.25 5.70 -16.54
C ILE A 91 -2.77 5.83 -16.57
N TRP A 92 -3.42 5.34 -17.63
CA TRP A 92 -4.88 5.31 -17.72
C TRP A 92 -5.52 4.43 -16.64
N LEU A 93 -4.93 3.27 -16.35
CA LEU A 93 -5.42 2.39 -15.28
C LEU A 93 -5.31 3.04 -13.90
N ASP A 94 -4.26 3.82 -13.63
CA ASP A 94 -4.15 4.60 -12.39
C ASP A 94 -5.30 5.60 -12.28
N TRP A 95 -5.58 6.38 -13.33
CA TRP A 95 -6.70 7.33 -13.33
C TRP A 95 -8.06 6.66 -13.13
N VAL A 96 -8.27 5.50 -13.77
CA VAL A 96 -9.50 4.71 -13.59
C VAL A 96 -9.59 4.19 -12.16
N ALA A 97 -8.50 3.66 -11.60
CA ALA A 97 -8.47 3.17 -10.23
C ALA A 97 -8.76 4.30 -9.22
N ASP A 98 -8.11 5.46 -9.40
CA ASP A 98 -8.34 6.65 -8.56
C ASP A 98 -9.81 7.10 -8.63
N GLY A 99 -10.39 7.12 -9.84
CA GLY A 99 -11.80 7.44 -10.06
C GLY A 99 -12.75 6.47 -9.36
N VAL A 100 -12.50 5.16 -9.47
CA VAL A 100 -13.30 4.12 -8.81
C VAL A 100 -13.21 4.22 -7.29
N ILE A 101 -12.02 4.45 -6.74
CA ILE A 101 -11.82 4.63 -5.31
C ILE A 101 -12.54 5.87 -4.80
N LEU A 102 -12.44 6.99 -5.54
CA LEU A 102 -13.13 8.23 -5.20
C LEU A 102 -14.65 8.05 -5.19
N ILE A 103 -15.21 7.47 -6.26
CA ILE A 103 -16.66 7.21 -6.37
C ILE A 103 -17.14 6.31 -5.24
N ALA A 104 -16.41 5.23 -4.95
CA ALA A 104 -16.75 4.31 -3.87
C ALA A 104 -16.71 5.01 -2.50
N THR A 105 -15.68 5.82 -2.25
CA THR A 105 -15.55 6.60 -1.01
C THR A 105 -16.71 7.58 -0.84
N LEU A 106 -17.05 8.32 -1.90
CA LEU A 106 -18.20 9.23 -1.90
C LEU A 106 -19.53 8.49 -1.68
N ALA A 107 -19.72 7.34 -2.32
CA ALA A 107 -20.92 6.53 -2.11
C ALA A 107 -21.04 6.07 -0.65
N LEU A 108 -19.97 5.55 -0.06
CA LEU A 108 -19.95 5.16 1.36
C LEU A 108 -20.24 6.36 2.29
N ALA A 109 -19.69 7.53 1.99
CA ALA A 109 -19.92 8.74 2.76
C ALA A 109 -21.37 9.22 2.65
N LEU A 110 -21.97 9.21 1.46
CA LEU A 110 -23.38 9.58 1.25
C LEU A 110 -24.33 8.60 1.94
N TRP A 111 -24.01 7.32 1.91
CA TRP A 111 -24.84 6.28 2.57
C TRP A 111 -24.66 6.21 4.07
N TRP A 112 -23.62 6.84 4.62
CA TRP A 112 -23.28 6.75 6.06
C TRP A 112 -24.45 6.95 7.00
N ARG A 113 -25.31 7.94 6.72
CA ARG A 113 -26.48 8.26 7.59
C ARG A 113 -27.56 7.17 7.56
N THR A 114 -27.67 6.45 6.46
CA THR A 114 -28.68 5.39 6.26
C THR A 114 -28.14 3.98 6.56
N MET A 115 -26.86 3.88 6.93
CA MET A 115 -26.22 2.60 7.24
C MET A 115 -26.63 2.06 8.60
N SER A 116 -26.78 0.73 8.65
CA SER A 116 -26.90 -0.02 9.90
C SER A 116 -25.61 0.06 10.73
N LEU A 117 -25.70 -0.28 12.01
CA LEU A 117 -24.52 -0.32 12.88
C LEU A 117 -23.47 -1.32 12.38
N ALA A 118 -23.89 -2.46 11.84
CA ALA A 118 -23.01 -3.46 11.28
C ALA A 118 -22.23 -2.94 10.05
N GLU A 119 -22.92 -2.27 9.11
CA GLU A 119 -22.29 -1.69 7.93
C GLU A 119 -21.27 -0.61 8.30
N ARG A 120 -21.59 0.25 9.26
CA ARG A 120 -20.64 1.25 9.80
C ARG A 120 -19.46 0.57 10.47
N GLY A 121 -19.68 -0.51 11.22
CA GLY A 121 -18.61 -1.31 11.82
C GLY A 121 -17.64 -1.86 10.79
N ILE A 122 -18.14 -2.39 9.66
CA ILE A 122 -17.32 -2.88 8.55
C ILE A 122 -16.44 -1.75 7.98
N ILE A 123 -17.03 -0.57 7.72
CA ILE A 123 -16.28 0.57 7.18
C ILE A 123 -15.22 1.06 8.16
N LEU A 124 -15.54 1.16 9.44
CA LEU A 124 -14.57 1.58 10.46
C LEU A 124 -13.42 0.57 10.58
N THR A 125 -13.73 -0.72 10.52
CA THR A 125 -12.70 -1.78 10.50
C THR A 125 -11.82 -1.68 9.26
N LEU A 126 -12.41 -1.41 8.09
CA LEU A 126 -11.66 -1.19 6.86
C LEU A 126 -10.71 0.01 6.98
N ILE A 127 -11.21 1.16 7.44
CA ILE A 127 -10.39 2.37 7.64
C ILE A 127 -9.25 2.10 8.63
N ALA A 128 -9.56 1.45 9.75
CA ALA A 128 -8.55 1.07 10.74
C ALA A 128 -7.49 0.14 10.14
N GLY A 129 -7.90 -0.86 9.36
CA GLY A 129 -6.99 -1.77 8.66
C GLY A 129 -6.06 -1.05 7.66
N LEU A 130 -6.62 -0.11 6.88
CA LEU A 130 -5.84 0.70 5.95
C LEU A 130 -4.83 1.60 6.67
N LEU A 131 -5.23 2.21 7.79
CA LEU A 131 -4.35 3.04 8.63
C LEU A 131 -3.25 2.21 9.29
N VAL A 132 -3.58 1.04 9.85
CA VAL A 132 -2.59 0.13 10.44
C VAL A 132 -1.59 -0.34 9.38
N ASN A 133 -2.06 -0.70 8.17
CA ASN A 133 -1.16 -1.06 7.09
C ASN A 133 -0.23 0.09 6.71
N ALA A 134 -0.76 1.31 6.57
CA ALA A 134 0.06 2.48 6.26
C ALA A 134 1.10 2.74 7.35
N ALA A 135 0.71 2.65 8.63
CA ALA A 135 1.61 2.84 9.77
C ALA A 135 2.72 1.77 9.80
N VAL A 136 2.37 0.49 9.64
CA VAL A 136 3.35 -0.62 9.62
C VAL A 136 4.32 -0.44 8.46
N CYS A 137 3.84 -0.10 7.27
CA CYS A 137 4.69 0.10 6.10
C CYS A 137 5.60 1.33 6.25
N ALA A 138 5.08 2.45 6.75
CA ALA A 138 5.86 3.66 6.99
C ALA A 138 6.98 3.43 8.02
N ILE A 139 6.69 2.69 9.10
CA ILE A 139 7.65 2.41 10.18
C ILE A 139 8.75 1.45 9.71
N PHE A 140 8.39 0.37 9.02
CA PHE A 140 9.33 -0.72 8.74
C PHE A 140 9.92 -0.72 7.34
N SER A 141 9.33 -0.02 6.38
CA SER A 141 9.73 -0.10 4.97
C SER A 141 9.90 1.26 4.29
N GLY A 142 9.49 2.34 4.95
CA GLY A 142 9.37 3.67 4.32
C GLY A 142 8.17 3.77 3.37
N VAL A 143 7.92 4.99 2.89
CA VAL A 143 6.78 5.29 2.00
C VAL A 143 6.96 4.64 0.63
N ALA A 144 6.05 3.76 0.25
CA ALA A 144 6.04 3.14 -1.07
C ALA A 144 4.63 2.78 -1.54
N ALA A 145 4.25 3.29 -2.70
CA ALA A 145 2.90 3.15 -3.28
C ALA A 145 2.42 1.70 -3.37
N ARG A 146 3.33 0.75 -3.64
CA ARG A 146 3.03 -0.69 -3.78
C ARG A 146 2.36 -1.31 -2.54
N TYR A 147 2.59 -0.78 -1.35
CA TYR A 147 2.03 -1.36 -0.13
C TYR A 147 0.55 -1.01 0.03
N GLN A 148 0.20 0.24 -0.21
CA GLN A 148 -1.18 0.67 -0.11
C GLN A 148 -2.01 0.23 -1.33
N ALA A 149 -1.40 0.18 -2.53
CA ALA A 149 -2.06 -0.29 -3.74
C ALA A 149 -2.61 -1.73 -3.62
N ARG A 150 -2.00 -2.57 -2.77
CA ARG A 150 -2.45 -3.95 -2.56
C ARG A 150 -3.79 -4.06 -1.83
N ILE A 151 -4.15 -3.07 -1.02
CA ILE A 151 -5.32 -3.16 -0.13
C ILE A 151 -6.35 -2.05 -0.36
N ILE A 152 -6.01 -0.98 -1.09
CA ILE A 152 -6.91 0.15 -1.32
C ILE A 152 -8.18 -0.26 -2.09
N TRP A 153 -8.11 -1.32 -2.90
CA TRP A 153 -9.25 -1.88 -3.63
C TRP A 153 -10.35 -2.43 -2.72
N LEU A 154 -10.07 -2.65 -1.44
CA LEU A 154 -11.09 -3.03 -0.45
C LEU A 154 -12.16 -1.96 -0.28
N ILE A 155 -11.86 -0.68 -0.56
CA ILE A 155 -12.86 0.40 -0.52
C ILE A 155 -13.96 0.17 -1.56
N PRO A 156 -13.69 0.07 -2.88
CA PRO A 156 -14.73 -0.17 -3.86
C PRO A 156 -15.38 -1.55 -3.68
N PHE A 157 -14.65 -2.56 -3.25
CA PHE A 157 -15.22 -3.87 -2.93
C PHE A 157 -16.26 -3.77 -1.79
N THR A 158 -15.95 -3.06 -0.71
CA THR A 158 -16.87 -2.86 0.41
C THR A 158 -18.11 -2.06 -0.02
N ALA A 159 -17.92 -1.01 -0.82
CA ALA A 159 -19.04 -0.23 -1.35
C ALA A 159 -19.98 -1.09 -2.21
N LEU A 160 -19.42 -1.92 -3.09
CA LEU A 160 -20.16 -2.85 -3.92
C LEU A 160 -20.91 -3.91 -3.08
N ALA A 161 -20.25 -4.51 -2.10
CA ALA A 161 -20.84 -5.50 -1.21
C ALA A 161 -22.05 -4.93 -0.44
N ILE A 162 -21.93 -3.71 0.10
CA ILE A 162 -23.02 -3.02 0.79
C ILE A 162 -24.16 -2.70 -0.18
N ALA A 163 -23.85 -2.23 -1.39
CA ALA A 163 -24.86 -1.94 -2.42
C ALA A 163 -25.64 -3.20 -2.82
N CYS A 164 -24.94 -4.31 -3.06
CA CYS A 164 -25.57 -5.60 -3.37
C CYS A 164 -26.46 -6.11 -2.22
N ALA A 165 -25.97 -6.06 -0.98
CA ALA A 165 -26.74 -6.48 0.18
C ALA A 165 -28.04 -5.68 0.33
N ARG A 166 -27.99 -4.36 0.14
CA ARG A 166 -29.16 -3.48 0.19
C ARG A 166 -30.13 -3.74 -0.94
N GLY A 167 -29.65 -3.96 -2.16
CA GLY A 167 -30.48 -4.30 -3.32
C GLY A 167 -31.24 -5.62 -3.13
N HIS A 168 -30.59 -6.65 -2.63
CA HIS A 168 -31.24 -7.94 -2.34
C HIS A 168 -32.27 -7.85 -1.22
N PHE A 169 -31.98 -7.11 -0.15
CA PHE A 169 -32.94 -6.90 0.93
C PHE A 169 -34.16 -6.09 0.47
N GLY A 170 -33.96 -5.07 -0.36
CA GLY A 170 -35.08 -4.29 -0.94
C GLY A 170 -36.00 -5.15 -1.80
N ALA A 171 -35.46 -6.01 -2.63
CA ALA A 171 -36.26 -6.92 -3.46
C ALA A 171 -37.00 -7.99 -2.63
N ALA A 172 -36.37 -8.53 -1.59
CA ALA A 172 -36.99 -9.51 -0.70
C ALA A 172 -38.18 -8.92 0.11
N VAL A 173 -38.05 -7.66 0.57
CA VAL A 173 -39.13 -6.97 1.30
C VAL A 173 -40.30 -6.63 0.39
N SER A 174 -40.03 -6.24 -0.88
CA SER A 174 -41.10 -5.96 -1.84
C SER A 174 -41.94 -7.21 -2.18
N THR A 175 -41.28 -8.34 -2.38
CA THR A 175 -41.93 -9.63 -2.67
C THR A 175 -42.73 -10.16 -1.46
N LEU A 176 -42.31 -9.89 -0.24
CA LEU A 176 -43.09 -10.25 0.95
C LEU A 176 -44.35 -9.37 1.12
N LYS A 177 -44.27 -8.09 0.80
CA LYS A 177 -45.40 -7.16 0.81
C LYS A 177 -46.46 -7.52 -0.22
N GLU A 178 -46.04 -7.92 -1.43
CA GLU A 178 -46.96 -8.37 -2.49
C GLU A 178 -47.70 -9.69 -2.16
N ARG A 179 -47.13 -10.54 -1.29
CA ARG A 179 -47.78 -11.79 -0.87
C ARG A 179 -48.74 -11.62 0.29
N GLN A 180 -48.73 -10.48 0.95
CA GLN A 180 -49.62 -10.19 2.12
C GLN A 180 -50.80 -9.25 1.80
N GLY A 181 -50.86 -8.69 0.60
CA GLY A 181 -51.96 -7.87 0.07
C GLY A 181 -52.78 -8.64 -0.94
#